data_258945f455d5fd257fc387442c0e4b28
#
_entry.id   258945f455d5fd257fc387442c0e4b28
#
_cell.length_a   1.000
_cell.length_b   1.000
_cell.length_c   1.000
_cell.angle_alpha   90.00
_cell.angle_beta   90.00
_cell.angle_gamma   90.00
#
_symmetry.space_group_name_H-M   'P 1'
#
loop_
_entity.id
_entity.type
_entity.pdbx_description
1 polymer ?
#
loop_
_entity_poly.entity_id
_entity_poly.type
_entity_poly.pdbx_seq_one_letter_code
_entity_poly.pdbx_strand_id
1 'polypeptide(L)'
;MTVLDGHCEIQQVFFEIAGLDSLDRLTGEIQNLPFVITASPRTAMQEIFGKRLIVIGGGSQVSQVALGAVSEADRHNLRGERISVDTIPLAGEQELAEAVRAVARLPRVRALVLAGALMGGDITEAVLEVRARGIYVITLNMAGSVPGAADLVVSDPVQAGVMAVMAIADTACFSISRLSKNRF
;
A
#
# COMPACT_ATOMS: atom_id res chain seq x y z
N MET A 1 13.86 4.90 3.12
CA MET A 1 15.19 5.32 2.62
C MET A 1 15.51 4.45 1.43
N THR A 2 15.68 5.02 0.26
CA THR A 2 16.08 4.29 -0.96
C THR A 2 17.47 4.74 -1.33
N VAL A 3 18.42 3.81 -1.33
CA VAL A 3 19.79 4.04 -1.80
C VAL A 3 19.86 3.50 -3.23
N LEU A 4 20.23 4.35 -4.17
CA LEU A 4 20.50 3.94 -5.54
C LEU A 4 21.97 3.53 -5.64
N ASP A 5 22.19 2.22 -5.73
CA ASP A 5 23.51 1.59 -5.81
C ASP A 5 24.11 1.82 -7.20
N GLY A 6 25.17 2.57 -7.27
CA GLY A 6 26.01 2.71 -8.45
C GLY A 6 27.46 2.74 -8.00
N HIS A 7 28.38 2.23 -8.82
CA HIS A 7 29.84 2.22 -8.57
C HIS A 7 30.46 3.62 -8.47
N CYS A 8 29.80 4.56 -7.79
CA CYS A 8 30.24 5.92 -7.59
C CYS A 8 30.50 6.15 -6.10
N GLU A 9 31.57 6.86 -5.77
CA GLU A 9 31.86 7.28 -4.39
C GLU A 9 30.76 8.19 -3.80
N ILE A 10 29.87 8.70 -4.65
CA ILE A 10 28.75 9.59 -4.29
C ILE A 10 27.46 8.79 -4.32
N GLN A 11 26.74 8.79 -3.20
CA GLN A 11 25.41 8.17 -3.08
C GLN A 11 24.34 9.25 -3.02
N GLN A 12 23.23 9.01 -3.74
CA GLN A 12 22.05 9.84 -3.67
C GLN A 12 21.01 9.17 -2.75
N VAL A 13 20.57 9.90 -1.73
CA VAL A 13 19.60 9.41 -0.75
C VAL A 13 18.33 10.23 -0.85
N PHE A 14 17.19 9.55 -0.99
CA PHE A 14 15.86 10.15 -0.91
C PHE A 14 15.17 9.70 0.36
N PHE A 15 14.60 10.63 1.10
CA PHE A 15 13.77 10.34 2.26
C PHE A 15 12.58 11.30 2.33
N GLU A 16 11.49 10.84 2.87
CA GLU A 16 10.26 11.59 3.07
C GLU A 16 10.06 11.78 4.57
N ILE A 17 9.77 13.01 4.98
CA ILE A 17 9.60 13.38 6.38
C ILE A 17 8.20 13.97 6.54
N ALA A 18 7.51 13.56 7.60
CA ALA A 18 6.24 14.12 8.01
C ALA A 18 6.39 14.90 9.34
N GLY A 19 5.51 15.86 9.56
CA GLY A 19 5.49 16.64 10.80
C GLY A 19 6.66 17.62 10.95
N LEU A 20 7.08 18.22 9.85
CA LEU A 20 8.19 19.16 9.82
C LEU A 20 7.72 20.60 10.10
N ASP A 21 8.36 21.29 11.05
CA ASP A 21 8.04 22.68 11.38
C ASP A 21 8.59 23.66 10.32
N SER A 22 9.76 23.38 9.76
CA SER A 22 10.41 24.22 8.74
C SER A 22 11.29 23.40 7.82
N LEU A 23 10.95 23.42 6.52
CA LEU A 23 11.70 22.75 5.46
C LEU A 23 13.07 23.41 5.23
N ASP A 24 13.12 24.75 5.26
CA ASP A 24 14.34 25.53 5.01
C ASP A 24 15.37 25.28 6.11
N ARG A 25 14.92 25.23 7.37
CA ARG A 25 15.80 24.94 8.50
C ARG A 25 16.42 23.54 8.37
N LEU A 26 15.61 22.52 8.11
CA LEU A 26 16.09 21.15 7.94
C LEU A 26 17.05 21.04 6.75
N THR A 27 16.70 21.64 5.62
CA THR A 27 17.57 21.65 4.43
C THR A 27 18.92 22.29 4.73
N GLY A 28 18.92 23.40 5.45
CA GLY A 28 20.14 24.07 5.89
C GLY A 28 20.97 23.22 6.85
N GLU A 29 20.35 22.58 7.83
CA GLU A 29 21.04 21.69 8.77
C GLU A 29 21.69 20.48 8.04
N ILE A 30 20.97 19.87 7.10
CA ILE A 30 21.50 18.75 6.29
C ILE A 30 22.65 19.23 5.40
N GLN A 31 22.50 20.38 4.74
CA GLN A 31 23.53 20.94 3.85
C GLN A 31 24.84 21.23 4.59
N ASN A 32 24.78 21.54 5.88
CA ASN A 32 25.95 21.83 6.71
C ASN A 32 26.68 20.57 7.22
N LEU A 33 26.17 19.37 6.96
CA LEU A 33 26.86 18.13 7.34
C LEU A 33 28.13 17.97 6.45
N PRO A 34 29.28 17.59 7.03
CA PRO A 34 30.57 17.58 6.31
C PRO A 34 30.65 16.55 5.17
N PHE A 35 29.73 15.58 5.14
CA PHE A 35 29.67 14.54 4.11
C PHE A 35 28.55 14.77 3.09
N VAL A 36 27.81 15.86 3.20
CA VAL A 36 26.74 16.20 2.26
C VAL A 36 27.26 17.16 1.20
N ILE A 37 27.19 16.76 -0.05
CA ILE A 37 27.56 17.58 -1.19
C ILE A 37 26.46 18.60 -1.49
N THR A 38 25.23 18.14 -1.52
CA THR A 38 24.06 18.99 -1.76
C THR A 38 22.80 18.39 -1.13
N ALA A 39 21.95 19.25 -0.60
CA ALA A 39 20.61 18.90 -0.16
C ALA A 39 19.60 19.80 -0.90
N SER A 40 18.56 19.20 -1.46
CA SER A 40 17.50 19.95 -2.13
C SER A 40 16.13 19.36 -1.81
N PRO A 41 15.14 20.20 -1.47
CA PRO A 41 13.78 19.74 -1.29
C PRO A 41 13.17 19.25 -2.60
N ARG A 42 12.31 18.27 -2.51
CA ARG A 42 11.50 17.75 -3.61
C ARG A 42 10.06 17.66 -3.16
N THR A 43 9.15 17.70 -4.12
CA THR A 43 7.74 17.45 -3.84
C THR A 43 7.56 16.05 -3.24
N ALA A 44 6.84 15.96 -2.13
CA ALA A 44 6.62 14.69 -1.45
C ALA A 44 5.90 13.69 -2.36
N MET A 45 6.28 12.42 -2.30
CA MET A 45 5.62 11.35 -3.06
C MET A 45 4.12 11.26 -2.74
N GLN A 46 3.74 11.61 -1.51
CA GLN A 46 2.35 11.70 -1.09
C GLN A 46 1.56 12.74 -1.91
N GLU A 47 2.18 13.87 -2.23
CA GLU A 47 1.55 14.93 -3.04
C GLU A 47 1.45 14.55 -4.51
N ILE A 48 2.43 13.79 -5.03
CA ILE A 48 2.50 13.40 -6.43
C ILE A 48 1.56 12.22 -6.71
N PHE A 49 1.65 11.15 -5.90
CA PHE A 49 0.99 9.87 -6.15
C PHE A 49 -0.14 9.55 -5.18
N GLY A 50 -0.31 10.36 -4.13
CA GLY A 50 -1.36 10.19 -3.13
C GLY A 50 -1.28 8.90 -2.33
N LYS A 51 -2.43 8.35 -1.98
CA LYS A 51 -2.56 7.07 -1.28
C LYS A 51 -2.19 5.89 -2.17
N ARG A 52 -1.75 4.82 -1.56
CA ARG A 52 -1.29 3.64 -2.28
C ARG A 52 -2.09 2.41 -1.87
N LEU A 53 -2.64 1.72 -2.86
CA LEU A 53 -3.23 0.40 -2.74
C LEU A 53 -2.25 -0.62 -3.31
N ILE A 54 -1.99 -1.71 -2.58
CA ILE A 54 -1.16 -2.81 -3.06
C ILE A 54 -2.04 -4.05 -3.23
N VAL A 55 -1.88 -4.75 -4.35
CA VAL A 55 -2.53 -6.03 -4.63
C VAL A 55 -1.46 -7.10 -4.72
N ILE A 56 -1.51 -8.10 -3.84
CA ILE A 56 -0.56 -9.21 -3.79
C ILE A 56 -1.29 -10.54 -3.99
N GLY A 57 -0.70 -11.44 -4.75
CA GLY A 57 -1.21 -12.80 -4.91
C GLY A 57 -0.85 -13.42 -6.24
N GLY A 58 -1.52 -14.50 -6.59
CA GLY A 58 -1.23 -15.30 -7.76
C GLY A 58 -2.36 -15.37 -8.77
N GLY A 59 -2.00 -15.75 -9.99
CA GLY A 59 -2.93 -16.04 -11.07
C GLY A 59 -3.69 -14.83 -11.61
N SER A 60 -4.78 -15.12 -12.31
CA SER A 60 -5.62 -14.11 -12.98
C SER A 60 -6.41 -13.23 -12.00
N GLN A 61 -6.56 -13.65 -10.75
CA GLN A 61 -7.33 -12.90 -9.75
C GLN A 61 -6.68 -11.56 -9.44
N VAL A 62 -5.34 -11.47 -9.39
CA VAL A 62 -4.61 -10.20 -9.20
C VAL A 62 -4.98 -9.20 -10.29
N SER A 63 -5.02 -9.65 -11.54
CA SER A 63 -5.37 -8.78 -12.69
C SER A 63 -6.81 -8.28 -12.60
N GLN A 64 -7.75 -9.11 -12.16
CA GLN A 64 -9.15 -8.72 -12.00
C GLN A 64 -9.34 -7.73 -10.84
N VAL A 65 -8.66 -7.95 -9.72
CA VAL A 65 -8.65 -6.99 -8.61
C VAL A 65 -8.06 -5.67 -9.07
N ALA A 66 -6.93 -5.70 -9.78
CA ALA A 66 -6.28 -4.51 -10.31
C ALA A 66 -7.18 -3.74 -11.28
N LEU A 67 -7.93 -4.43 -12.14
CA LEU A 67 -8.89 -3.82 -13.05
C LEU A 67 -9.95 -3.01 -12.29
N GLY A 68 -10.56 -3.61 -11.27
CA GLY A 68 -11.54 -2.93 -10.43
C GLY A 68 -10.93 -1.74 -9.67
N ALA A 69 -9.74 -1.94 -9.10
CA ALA A 69 -9.04 -0.91 -8.35
C ALA A 69 -8.64 0.30 -9.22
N VAL A 70 -8.06 0.07 -10.38
CA VAL A 70 -7.67 1.16 -11.30
C VAL A 70 -8.89 1.92 -11.79
N SER A 71 -9.96 1.21 -12.20
CA SER A 71 -11.18 1.85 -12.66
C SER A 71 -11.82 2.75 -11.60
N GLU A 72 -11.78 2.34 -10.34
CA GLU A 72 -12.33 3.16 -9.24
C GLU A 72 -11.37 4.27 -8.84
N ALA A 73 -10.05 4.00 -8.79
CA ALA A 73 -9.04 5.03 -8.53
C ALA A 73 -9.14 6.20 -9.53
N ASP A 74 -9.33 5.92 -10.81
CA ASP A 74 -9.50 6.94 -11.84
C ASP A 74 -10.71 7.84 -11.58
N ARG A 75 -11.83 7.30 -11.08
CA ARG A 75 -12.99 8.11 -10.71
C ARG A 75 -12.71 9.10 -9.59
N HIS A 76 -11.91 8.68 -8.59
CA HIS A 76 -11.48 9.54 -7.50
C HIS A 76 -10.41 10.53 -7.94
N ASN A 77 -9.50 10.11 -8.83
CA ASN A 77 -8.48 10.98 -9.40
C ASN A 77 -9.09 12.13 -10.21
N LEU A 78 -10.17 11.87 -10.97
CA LEU A 78 -10.95 12.91 -11.64
C LEU A 78 -11.62 13.93 -10.68
N ARG A 79 -11.81 13.54 -9.42
CA ARG A 79 -12.31 14.41 -8.35
C ARG A 79 -11.20 15.12 -7.58
N GLY A 80 -9.95 15.00 -8.01
CA GLY A 80 -8.79 15.66 -7.41
C GLY A 80 -8.08 14.85 -6.31
N GLU A 81 -8.55 13.65 -6.00
CA GLU A 81 -7.86 12.75 -5.10
C GLU A 81 -6.85 11.89 -5.87
N ARG A 82 -5.69 11.62 -5.28
CA ARG A 82 -4.67 10.78 -5.91
C ARG A 82 -4.57 9.43 -5.22
N ILE A 83 -4.82 8.37 -5.99
CA ILE A 83 -4.72 6.98 -5.53
C ILE A 83 -3.95 6.19 -6.58
N SER A 84 -2.87 5.56 -6.16
CA SER A 84 -2.05 4.67 -6.98
C SER A 84 -2.30 3.22 -6.64
N VAL A 85 -2.28 2.36 -7.65
CA VAL A 85 -2.49 0.91 -7.51
C VAL A 85 -1.26 0.17 -8.02
N ASP A 86 -0.67 -0.65 -7.17
CA ASP A 86 0.47 -1.50 -7.52
C ASP A 86 0.11 -2.97 -7.36
N THR A 87 0.64 -3.80 -8.24
CA THR A 87 0.44 -5.25 -8.22
C THR A 87 1.76 -5.99 -8.02
N ILE A 88 1.73 -6.98 -7.15
CA ILE A 88 2.87 -7.86 -6.89
C ILE A 88 2.39 -9.30 -7.13
N PRO A 89 2.59 -9.86 -8.32
CA PRO A 89 2.27 -11.25 -8.58
C PRO A 89 3.27 -12.14 -7.83
N LEU A 90 2.76 -12.93 -6.88
CA LEU A 90 3.59 -13.75 -6.01
C LEU A 90 2.81 -15.00 -5.58
N ALA A 91 3.53 -16.10 -5.40
CA ALA A 91 3.00 -17.36 -4.91
C ALA A 91 4.00 -17.98 -3.93
N GLY A 92 3.51 -18.85 -3.05
CA GLY A 92 4.30 -19.43 -1.97
C GLY A 92 3.96 -18.79 -0.62
N GLU A 93 3.85 -19.62 0.43
CA GLU A 93 3.43 -19.11 1.75
C GLU A 93 4.47 -18.17 2.35
N GLN A 94 5.74 -18.58 2.32
CA GLN A 94 6.81 -17.79 2.92
C GLN A 94 7.02 -16.47 2.19
N GLU A 95 7.10 -16.51 0.87
CA GLU A 95 7.28 -15.34 0.02
C GLU A 95 6.12 -14.34 0.17
N LEU A 96 4.89 -14.86 0.23
CA LEU A 96 3.71 -14.05 0.47
C LEU A 96 3.72 -13.40 1.85
N ALA A 97 4.08 -14.14 2.91
CA ALA A 97 4.15 -13.61 4.26
C ALA A 97 5.22 -12.51 4.38
N GLU A 98 6.40 -12.71 3.78
CA GLU A 98 7.46 -11.70 3.73
C GLU A 98 7.02 -10.45 2.97
N ALA A 99 6.37 -10.62 1.81
CA ALA A 99 5.85 -9.51 1.02
C ALA A 99 4.76 -8.73 1.78
N VAL A 100 3.84 -9.43 2.45
CA VAL A 100 2.81 -8.81 3.29
C VAL A 100 3.44 -7.98 4.41
N ARG A 101 4.40 -8.53 5.16
CA ARG A 101 5.13 -7.77 6.19
C ARG A 101 5.87 -6.56 5.62
N ALA A 102 6.43 -6.70 4.41
CA ALA A 102 7.13 -5.60 3.74
C ALA A 102 6.19 -4.42 3.41
N VAL A 103 4.91 -4.67 3.12
CA VAL A 103 3.89 -3.63 2.86
C VAL A 103 3.83 -2.60 3.98
N ALA A 104 3.97 -3.02 5.22
CA ALA A 104 3.93 -2.14 6.38
C ALA A 104 5.09 -1.11 6.44
N ARG A 105 6.14 -1.32 5.65
CA ARG A 105 7.30 -0.41 5.55
C ARG A 105 7.26 0.47 4.30
N LEU A 106 6.33 0.20 3.39
CA LEU A 106 6.21 0.98 2.17
C LEU A 106 5.49 2.31 2.44
N PRO A 107 5.99 3.42 1.89
CA PRO A 107 5.36 4.72 2.09
C PRO A 107 3.98 4.78 1.41
N ARG A 108 3.09 5.59 1.99
CA ARG A 108 1.76 5.94 1.46
C ARG A 108 0.74 4.80 1.41
N VAL A 109 1.08 3.56 1.76
CA VAL A 109 0.15 2.44 1.72
C VAL A 109 -0.97 2.65 2.73
N ARG A 110 -2.22 2.47 2.28
CA ARG A 110 -3.43 2.57 3.08
C ARG A 110 -4.25 1.29 3.05
N ALA A 111 -4.12 0.50 1.98
CA ALA A 111 -4.78 -0.79 1.88
C ALA A 111 -3.92 -1.82 1.13
N LEU A 112 -4.14 -3.08 1.49
CA LEU A 112 -3.60 -4.27 0.87
C LEU A 112 -4.76 -5.16 0.44
N VAL A 113 -4.74 -5.66 -0.79
CA VAL A 113 -5.64 -6.72 -1.25
C VAL A 113 -4.85 -8.01 -1.46
N LEU A 114 -5.30 -9.09 -0.84
CA LEU A 114 -4.77 -10.43 -1.05
C LEU A 114 -5.69 -11.21 -2.00
N ALA A 115 -5.14 -11.60 -3.15
CA ALA A 115 -5.84 -12.27 -4.23
C ALA A 115 -5.27 -13.66 -4.48
N GLY A 116 -6.06 -14.69 -4.23
CA GLY A 116 -5.64 -16.08 -4.40
C GLY A 116 -6.76 -17.07 -4.05
N ALA A 117 -6.48 -18.35 -4.22
CA ALA A 117 -7.43 -19.43 -3.94
C ALA A 117 -7.27 -20.02 -2.54
N LEU A 118 -6.06 -19.97 -1.98
CA LEU A 118 -5.73 -20.52 -0.67
C LEU A 118 -4.61 -19.69 -0.03
N MET A 119 -4.85 -19.14 1.16
CA MET A 119 -3.83 -18.48 1.98
C MET A 119 -4.09 -18.74 3.46
N GLY A 120 -3.04 -19.04 4.21
CA GLY A 120 -3.11 -19.34 5.65
C GLY A 120 -1.72 -19.31 6.29
N GLY A 121 -1.59 -19.95 7.44
CA GLY A 121 -0.30 -20.08 8.14
C GLY A 121 0.33 -18.74 8.47
N ASP A 122 1.60 -18.59 8.13
CA ASP A 122 2.42 -17.39 8.40
C ASP A 122 1.88 -16.12 7.71
N ILE A 123 1.18 -16.26 6.58
CA ILE A 123 0.50 -15.14 5.93
C ILE A 123 -0.56 -14.51 6.86
N THR A 124 -1.26 -15.33 7.64
CA THR A 124 -2.28 -14.85 8.59
C THR A 124 -1.67 -13.97 9.67
N GLU A 125 -0.51 -14.37 10.21
CA GLU A 125 0.22 -13.57 11.20
C GLU A 125 0.70 -12.25 10.58
N ALA A 126 1.26 -12.30 9.38
CA ALA A 126 1.68 -11.11 8.64
C ALA A 126 0.50 -10.13 8.38
N VAL A 127 -0.69 -10.65 8.09
CA VAL A 127 -1.91 -9.85 7.94
C VAL A 127 -2.26 -9.12 9.24
N LEU A 128 -2.21 -9.80 10.38
CA LEU A 128 -2.49 -9.17 11.67
C LEU A 128 -1.48 -8.07 12.01
N GLU A 129 -0.19 -8.29 11.70
CA GLU A 129 0.87 -7.28 11.88
C GLU A 129 0.62 -6.03 11.03
N VAL A 130 0.22 -6.20 9.77
CA VAL A 130 -0.08 -5.09 8.83
C VAL A 130 -1.31 -4.31 9.29
N ARG A 131 -2.36 -5.01 9.72
CA ARG A 131 -3.58 -4.38 10.28
C ARG A 131 -3.30 -3.58 11.54
N ALA A 132 -2.44 -4.09 12.42
CA ALA A 132 -2.04 -3.38 13.64
C ALA A 132 -1.34 -2.04 13.35
N ARG A 133 -0.83 -1.85 12.12
CA ARG A 133 -0.26 -0.58 11.65
C ARG A 133 -1.27 0.35 10.97
N GLY A 134 -2.56 0.01 11.01
CA GLY A 134 -3.64 0.83 10.45
C GLY A 134 -3.81 0.73 8.93
N ILE A 135 -3.24 -0.30 8.30
CA ILE A 135 -3.44 -0.60 6.89
C ILE A 135 -4.62 -1.56 6.75
N TYR A 136 -5.63 -1.20 5.97
CA TYR A 136 -6.75 -2.10 5.70
C TYR A 136 -6.30 -3.32 4.91
N VAL A 137 -6.72 -4.50 5.33
CA VAL A 137 -6.49 -5.74 4.59
C VAL A 137 -7.81 -6.29 4.07
N ILE A 138 -7.91 -6.36 2.76
CA ILE A 138 -9.05 -6.94 2.03
C ILE A 138 -8.57 -8.25 1.42
N THR A 139 -9.39 -9.28 1.45
CA THR A 139 -9.08 -10.57 0.82
C THR A 139 -10.20 -11.03 -0.08
N LEU A 140 -9.87 -11.84 -1.06
CA LEU A 140 -10.88 -12.64 -1.74
C LEU A 140 -11.42 -13.71 -0.78
N ASN A 141 -12.63 -14.19 -1.07
CA ASN A 141 -13.24 -15.30 -0.33
C ASN A 141 -12.53 -16.60 -0.72
N MET A 142 -11.37 -16.83 -0.13
CA MET A 142 -10.48 -17.96 -0.41
C MET A 142 -10.47 -18.98 0.73
N ALA A 143 -9.92 -20.17 0.47
CA ALA A 143 -9.65 -21.16 1.50
C ALA A 143 -8.49 -20.72 2.42
N GLY A 144 -8.45 -21.27 3.63
CA GLY A 144 -7.42 -20.99 4.63
C GLY A 144 -7.86 -19.99 5.71
N SER A 145 -6.91 -19.56 6.53
CA SER A 145 -7.18 -18.74 7.72
C SER A 145 -7.12 -17.21 7.46
N VAL A 146 -6.52 -16.78 6.36
CA VAL A 146 -6.37 -15.35 6.02
C VAL A 146 -7.69 -14.59 5.96
N PRO A 147 -8.80 -15.14 5.38
CA PRO A 147 -10.08 -14.43 5.38
C PRO A 147 -10.62 -14.11 6.77
N GLY A 148 -10.31 -14.95 7.76
CA GLY A 148 -10.70 -14.71 9.16
C GLY A 148 -9.92 -13.58 9.84
N ALA A 149 -8.75 -13.25 9.33
CA ALA A 149 -7.89 -12.19 9.85
C ALA A 149 -8.05 -10.85 9.11
N ALA A 150 -8.74 -10.82 7.97
CA ALA A 150 -8.91 -9.61 7.15
C ALA A 150 -9.98 -8.66 7.71
N ASP A 151 -9.91 -7.39 7.31
CA ASP A 151 -10.94 -6.39 7.59
C ASP A 151 -12.18 -6.60 6.72
N LEU A 152 -11.97 -7.08 5.48
CA LEU A 152 -13.03 -7.29 4.51
C LEU A 152 -12.73 -8.51 3.65
N VAL A 153 -13.75 -9.33 3.40
CA VAL A 153 -13.70 -10.50 2.51
C VAL A 153 -14.70 -10.29 1.37
N VAL A 154 -14.24 -10.36 0.14
CA VAL A 154 -15.05 -10.11 -1.06
C VAL A 154 -14.98 -11.30 -2.00
N SER A 155 -16.12 -11.75 -2.52
CA SER A 155 -16.16 -12.93 -3.40
C SER A 155 -15.77 -12.60 -4.84
N ASP A 156 -16.20 -11.43 -5.34
CA ASP A 156 -15.89 -10.99 -6.69
C ASP A 156 -14.55 -10.19 -6.69
N PRO A 157 -13.55 -10.58 -7.50
CA PRO A 157 -12.25 -9.93 -7.49
C PRO A 157 -12.29 -8.49 -8.02
N VAL A 158 -13.12 -8.18 -9.00
CA VAL A 158 -13.26 -6.80 -9.50
C VAL A 158 -13.88 -5.92 -8.42
N GLN A 159 -14.91 -6.42 -7.74
CA GLN A 159 -15.54 -5.71 -6.63
C GLN A 159 -14.57 -5.52 -5.45
N ALA A 160 -13.69 -6.48 -5.17
CA ALA A 160 -12.68 -6.35 -4.14
C ALA A 160 -11.75 -5.16 -4.41
N GLY A 161 -11.33 -4.98 -5.67
CA GLY A 161 -10.53 -3.83 -6.09
C GLY A 161 -11.28 -2.50 -5.91
N VAL A 162 -12.53 -2.43 -6.36
CA VAL A 162 -13.40 -1.25 -6.19
C VAL A 162 -13.55 -0.92 -4.70
N MET A 163 -13.92 -1.89 -3.87
CA MET A 163 -14.15 -1.65 -2.44
C MET A 163 -12.87 -1.26 -1.70
N ALA A 164 -11.72 -1.78 -2.11
CA ALA A 164 -10.43 -1.41 -1.53
C ALA A 164 -10.08 0.06 -1.79
N VAL A 165 -10.32 0.56 -2.99
CA VAL A 165 -10.13 1.98 -3.31
C VAL A 165 -11.13 2.84 -2.54
N MET A 166 -12.42 2.48 -2.54
CA MET A 166 -13.44 3.20 -1.79
C MET A 166 -13.14 3.26 -0.29
N ALA A 167 -12.51 2.23 0.28
CA ALA A 167 -12.15 2.19 1.70
C ALA A 167 -11.09 3.21 2.10
N ILE A 168 -10.24 3.61 1.16
CA ILE A 168 -9.14 4.57 1.41
C ILE A 168 -9.39 5.95 0.81
N ALA A 169 -10.38 6.09 -0.07
CA ALA A 169 -10.69 7.36 -0.72
C ALA A 169 -11.43 8.30 0.25
N ASP A 170 -10.95 9.55 0.38
CA ASP A 170 -11.58 10.57 1.21
C ASP A 170 -12.90 11.05 0.60
N THR A 171 -13.01 10.99 -0.73
CA THR A 171 -14.21 11.39 -1.48
C THR A 171 -15.28 10.30 -1.54
N ALA A 172 -15.02 9.09 -0.98
CA ALA A 172 -15.99 8.01 -0.90
C ALA A 172 -16.83 8.09 0.38
N CYS A 173 -18.08 7.66 0.29
CA CYS A 173 -18.95 7.48 1.46
C CYS A 173 -18.86 6.08 2.09
N PHE A 174 -17.99 5.22 1.56
CA PHE A 174 -17.80 3.86 2.03
C PHE A 174 -16.84 3.79 3.22
N SER A 175 -17.19 2.98 4.23
CA SER A 175 -16.32 2.75 5.39
C SER A 175 -16.44 1.31 5.86
N ILE A 176 -15.33 0.60 5.89
CA ILE A 176 -15.26 -0.79 6.40
C ILE A 176 -15.74 -0.87 7.84
N SER A 177 -15.42 0.12 8.67
CA SER A 177 -15.81 0.14 10.09
C SER A 177 -17.33 0.25 10.34
N ARG A 178 -18.11 0.65 9.32
CA ARG A 178 -19.58 0.77 9.40
C ARG A 178 -20.31 -0.46 8.87
N LEU A 179 -19.60 -1.44 8.35
CA LEU A 179 -20.21 -2.64 7.82
C LEU A 179 -20.71 -3.54 8.97
N SER A 180 -21.95 -4.00 8.85
CA SER A 180 -22.54 -4.98 9.79
C SER A 180 -22.00 -6.39 9.56
N LYS A 181 -21.42 -6.65 8.39
CA LYS A 181 -20.77 -7.91 7.98
C LYS A 181 -19.47 -7.57 7.27
N ASN A 182 -18.49 -8.43 7.39
CA ASN A 182 -17.21 -8.30 6.70
C ASN A 182 -17.05 -9.25 5.50
N ARG A 183 -18.11 -9.89 5.05
CA ARG A 183 -18.11 -10.78 3.88
C ARG A 183 -19.20 -10.38 2.88
N PHE A 184 -18.79 -10.29 1.62
CA PHE A 184 -19.59 -9.86 0.47
C PHE A 184 -19.33 -10.70 -0.78
#